data_01bb7711a11123ef8b676de18461e1eb
#
_entry.id   01bb7711a11123ef8b676de18461e1eb
#
_cell.length_a   1.000
_cell.length_b   1.000
_cell.length_c   1.000
_cell.angle_alpha   90.00
_cell.angle_beta   90.00
_cell.angle_gamma   90.00
#
_symmetry.space_group_name_H-M   'P 1'
#
loop_
_entity.id
_entity.type
_entity.pdbx_description
1 polymer ?
#
loop_
_entity_poly.entity_id
_entity_poly.type
_entity_poly.pdbx_seq_one_letter_code
_entity_poly.pdbx_strand_id
1 'polypeptide(L)'
;MVEAITDANFEEKTNTGVTLTDFWATWCGPCRMQSPVVEQLADEMGDKVSFSKMDVDQNPETARNFGIMSIPTLLVKKDGAVVDSIVGYHSKEQLAKILDQYI
;
A
#
# COMPACT_ATOMS: atom_id res chain seq x y z
N MET A 1 -1.98 -4.42 11.54
CA MET A 1 -0.75 -5.09 11.15
C MET A 1 -0.54 -4.95 9.65
N VAL A 2 0.69 -4.65 9.24
CA VAL A 2 1.04 -4.49 7.83
C VAL A 2 1.90 -5.69 7.43
N GLU A 3 1.39 -6.51 6.53
CA GLU A 3 2.08 -7.73 6.11
C GLU A 3 3.07 -7.43 4.99
N ALA A 4 4.30 -7.94 5.09
CA ALA A 4 5.26 -7.88 3.99
C ALA A 4 4.89 -8.94 2.95
N ILE A 5 4.62 -8.51 1.72
CA ILE A 5 4.23 -9.42 0.65
C ILE A 5 5.27 -9.35 -0.48
N THR A 6 5.16 -10.29 -1.43
CA THR A 6 6.14 -10.48 -2.49
C THR A 6 5.46 -10.45 -3.86
N ASP A 7 6.29 -10.38 -4.92
CA ASP A 7 5.78 -10.50 -6.28
C ASP A 7 4.98 -11.80 -6.47
N ALA A 8 5.41 -12.87 -5.82
CA ALA A 8 4.77 -14.18 -5.97
C ALA A 8 3.38 -14.24 -5.35
N ASN A 9 3.13 -13.51 -4.25
CA ASN A 9 1.84 -13.59 -3.55
C ASN A 9 1.00 -12.32 -3.62
N PHE A 10 1.43 -11.31 -4.38
CA PHE A 10 0.73 -10.03 -4.44
C PHE A 10 -0.73 -10.19 -4.87
N GLU A 11 -0.99 -10.92 -5.96
CA GLU A 11 -2.37 -11.08 -6.45
C GLU A 11 -3.25 -11.77 -5.42
N GLU A 12 -2.78 -12.85 -4.84
CA GLU A 12 -3.52 -13.60 -3.83
C GLU A 12 -3.87 -12.73 -2.62
N LYS A 13 -2.90 -11.91 -2.18
CA LYS A 13 -3.06 -11.08 -0.98
C LYS A 13 -3.90 -9.83 -1.20
N THR A 14 -4.16 -9.46 -2.45
CA THR A 14 -4.84 -8.20 -2.78
C THR A 14 -6.05 -8.39 -3.69
N ASN A 15 -6.57 -9.60 -3.84
CA ASN A 15 -7.66 -9.87 -4.79
C ASN A 15 -9.06 -9.81 -4.18
N THR A 16 -9.19 -9.58 -2.87
CA THR A 16 -10.50 -9.57 -2.19
C THR A 16 -10.59 -8.36 -1.25
N GLY A 17 -11.73 -7.70 -1.25
CA GLY A 17 -11.98 -6.55 -0.38
C GLY A 17 -11.14 -5.35 -0.72
N VAL A 18 -11.09 -4.39 0.19
CA VAL A 18 -10.27 -3.18 0.04
C VAL A 18 -8.88 -3.45 0.60
N THR A 19 -7.85 -3.20 -0.21
CA THR A 19 -6.46 -3.41 0.18
C THR A 19 -5.65 -2.15 -0.09
N LEU A 20 -4.65 -1.89 0.76
CA LEU A 20 -3.67 -0.85 0.55
C LEU A 20 -2.29 -1.47 0.63
N THR A 21 -1.49 -1.31 -0.41
CA THR A 21 -0.10 -1.81 -0.45
C THR A 21 0.87 -0.64 -0.53
N ASP A 22 1.78 -0.57 0.44
CA ASP A 22 2.83 0.45 0.53
C ASP A 22 4.08 -0.05 -0.20
N PHE A 23 4.38 0.56 -1.35
CA PHE A 23 5.60 0.27 -2.11
C PHE A 23 6.72 1.16 -1.59
N TRP A 24 7.79 0.56 -1.08
CA TRP A 24 8.85 1.25 -0.35
C TRP A 24 10.23 0.65 -0.67
N ALA A 25 11.29 1.34 -0.21
CA ALA A 25 12.65 0.83 -0.27
C ALA A 25 13.42 1.29 0.96
N THR A 26 14.48 0.55 1.31
CA THR A 26 15.27 0.85 2.52
C THR A 26 16.00 2.18 2.46
N TRP A 27 16.33 2.65 1.26
CA TRP A 27 17.07 3.91 1.05
C TRP A 27 16.15 5.13 0.92
N CYS A 28 14.86 4.95 1.00
CA CYS A 28 13.87 6.00 0.72
C CYS A 28 13.50 6.74 2.00
N GLY A 29 13.90 8.01 2.12
CA GLY A 29 13.59 8.83 3.28
C GLY A 29 12.10 9.03 3.54
N PRO A 30 11.31 9.49 2.55
CA PRO A 30 9.87 9.66 2.72
C PRO A 30 9.14 8.36 3.07
N CYS A 31 9.65 7.22 2.62
CA CYS A 31 9.08 5.93 2.97
C CYS A 31 9.17 5.65 4.47
N ARG A 32 10.26 6.10 5.10
CA ARG A 32 10.44 5.95 6.56
C ARG A 32 9.42 6.77 7.34
N MET A 33 8.98 7.88 6.79
CA MET A 33 7.91 8.70 7.40
C MET A 33 6.54 8.10 7.14
N GLN A 34 6.35 7.50 5.98
CA GLN A 34 5.06 6.91 5.61
C GLN A 34 4.78 5.63 6.37
N SER A 35 5.78 4.82 6.64
CA SER A 35 5.61 3.51 7.26
C SER A 35 4.87 3.55 8.60
N PRO A 36 5.23 4.40 9.58
CA PRO A 36 4.49 4.46 10.85
C PRO A 36 3.03 4.91 10.67
N VAL A 37 2.77 5.76 9.69
CA VAL A 37 1.40 6.20 9.38
C VAL A 37 0.55 5.02 8.91
N VAL A 38 1.10 4.20 8.01
CA VAL A 38 0.41 3.02 7.49
C VAL A 38 0.17 2.01 8.62
N GLU A 39 1.14 1.84 9.53
CA GLU A 39 0.97 0.96 10.69
C GLU A 39 -0.17 1.44 11.60
N GLN A 40 -0.26 2.74 11.84
CA GLN A 40 -1.34 3.30 12.64
C GLN A 40 -2.70 3.09 11.98
N LEU A 41 -2.78 3.28 10.66
CA LEU A 41 -4.01 3.03 9.92
C LEU A 41 -4.41 1.56 9.98
N ALA A 42 -3.43 0.65 9.91
CA ALA A 42 -3.72 -0.77 10.01
C ALA A 42 -4.32 -1.12 11.37
N ASP A 43 -3.87 -0.47 12.43
CA ASP A 43 -4.44 -0.65 13.77
C ASP A 43 -5.88 -0.12 13.85
N GLU A 44 -6.16 0.99 13.18
CA GLU A 44 -7.46 1.67 13.25
C GLU A 44 -8.48 1.13 12.25
N MET A 45 -8.04 0.69 11.07
CA MET A 45 -8.91 0.31 9.96
C MET A 45 -8.72 -1.13 9.48
N GLY A 46 -7.94 -1.91 10.21
CA GLY A 46 -7.60 -3.28 9.79
C GLY A 46 -8.78 -4.24 9.70
N ASP A 47 -9.91 -3.90 10.30
CA ASP A 47 -11.15 -4.66 10.16
C ASP A 47 -11.87 -4.39 8.82
N LYS A 48 -11.53 -3.30 8.13
CA LYS A 48 -12.18 -2.89 6.88
C LYS A 48 -11.23 -2.90 5.68
N VAL A 49 -9.93 -2.76 5.91
CA VAL A 49 -8.91 -2.67 4.87
C VAL A 49 -7.77 -3.61 5.24
N SER A 50 -7.29 -4.37 4.26
CA SER A 50 -6.09 -5.20 4.44
C SER A 50 -4.86 -4.38 4.04
N PHE A 51 -3.92 -4.25 4.96
CA PHE A 51 -2.72 -3.45 4.75
C PHE A 51 -1.51 -4.35 4.51
N SER A 52 -0.73 -4.02 3.49
CA SER A 52 0.48 -4.76 3.15
C SER A 52 1.57 -3.79 2.69
N LYS A 53 2.80 -4.30 2.64
CA LYS A 53 3.94 -3.53 2.15
C LYS A 53 4.80 -4.40 1.24
N MET A 54 5.48 -3.75 0.29
CA MET A 54 6.31 -4.43 -0.68
C MET A 54 7.60 -3.65 -0.90
N ASP A 55 8.73 -4.31 -0.65
CA ASP A 55 10.06 -3.76 -0.92
C ASP A 55 10.33 -3.87 -2.42
N VAL A 56 10.42 -2.72 -3.10
CA VAL A 56 10.55 -2.71 -4.57
C VAL A 56 11.92 -3.18 -5.06
N ASP A 57 12.94 -3.16 -4.20
CA ASP A 57 14.26 -3.66 -4.60
C ASP A 57 14.27 -5.18 -4.63
N GLN A 58 13.59 -5.81 -3.69
CA GLN A 58 13.50 -7.27 -3.64
C GLN A 58 12.36 -7.81 -4.49
N ASN A 59 11.36 -6.98 -4.79
CA ASN A 59 10.16 -7.37 -5.54
C ASN A 59 9.86 -6.34 -6.62
N PRO A 60 10.67 -6.31 -7.70
CA PRO A 60 10.54 -5.24 -8.71
C PRO A 60 9.41 -5.44 -9.72
N GLU A 61 8.89 -6.67 -9.86
CA GLU A 61 7.94 -6.97 -10.93
C GLU A 61 6.59 -6.30 -10.75
N THR A 62 6.04 -6.35 -9.53
CA THR A 62 4.73 -5.77 -9.25
C THR A 62 4.75 -4.26 -9.47
N ALA A 63 5.77 -3.57 -8.98
CA ALA A 63 5.91 -2.13 -9.19
C ALA A 63 5.96 -1.80 -10.68
N ARG A 64 6.72 -2.57 -11.44
CA ARG A 64 6.81 -2.38 -12.89
C ARG A 64 5.48 -2.61 -13.59
N ASN A 65 4.75 -3.65 -13.19
CA ASN A 65 3.47 -4.00 -13.81
C ASN A 65 2.41 -2.93 -13.62
N PHE A 66 2.46 -2.21 -12.49
CA PHE A 66 1.50 -1.14 -12.22
C PHE A 66 2.04 0.24 -12.56
N GLY A 67 3.19 0.32 -13.21
CA GLY A 67 3.76 1.60 -13.65
C GLY A 67 4.18 2.50 -12.49
N ILE A 68 4.59 1.91 -11.36
CA ILE A 68 5.04 2.66 -10.19
C ILE A 68 6.47 3.14 -10.44
N MET A 69 6.64 4.46 -10.54
CA MET A 69 7.91 5.08 -10.90
C MET A 69 8.58 5.81 -9.75
N SER A 70 7.86 6.06 -8.68
CA SER A 70 8.40 6.75 -7.51
C SER A 70 7.84 6.13 -6.24
N ILE A 71 8.56 6.30 -5.13
CA ILE A 71 8.17 5.76 -3.83
C ILE A 71 8.28 6.84 -2.76
N PRO A 72 7.43 6.79 -1.72
CA PRO A 72 6.41 5.77 -1.51
C PRO A 72 5.25 5.93 -2.51
N THR A 73 4.67 4.84 -2.92
CA THR A 73 3.39 4.81 -3.63
C THR A 73 2.48 3.84 -2.89
N LEU A 74 1.27 4.28 -2.61
CA LEU A 74 0.26 3.46 -1.93
C LEU A 74 -0.78 3.07 -2.96
N LEU A 75 -0.85 1.78 -3.27
CA LEU A 75 -1.77 1.25 -4.26
C LEU A 75 -3.01 0.73 -3.56
N VAL A 76 -4.18 1.24 -3.94
CA VAL A 76 -5.46 0.81 -3.38
C VAL A 76 -6.19 -0.04 -4.39
N LYS A 77 -6.60 -1.24 -3.96
CA LYS A 77 -7.40 -2.15 -4.79
C LYS A 77 -8.70 -2.47 -4.08
N LYS A 78 -9.73 -2.73 -4.86
CA LYS A 78 -11.01 -3.21 -4.34
C LYS A 78 -11.43 -4.40 -5.17
N ASP A 79 -11.56 -5.56 -4.51
CA ASP A 79 -11.94 -6.84 -5.14
C ASP A 79 -11.09 -7.14 -6.37
N GLY A 80 -9.79 -6.89 -6.26
CA GLY A 80 -8.82 -7.20 -7.31
C GLY A 80 -8.58 -6.11 -8.33
N ALA A 81 -9.36 -5.03 -8.32
CA ALA A 81 -9.20 -3.93 -9.28
C ALA A 81 -8.52 -2.74 -8.61
N VAL A 82 -7.57 -2.12 -9.29
CA VAL A 82 -6.94 -0.88 -8.82
C VAL A 82 -7.97 0.24 -8.86
N VAL A 83 -8.20 0.88 -7.72
CA VAL A 83 -9.13 2.01 -7.62
C VAL A 83 -8.43 3.32 -7.30
N ASP A 84 -7.19 3.28 -6.80
CA ASP A 84 -6.43 4.50 -6.54
C ASP A 84 -4.94 4.19 -6.49
N SER A 85 -4.12 5.18 -6.82
CA SER A 85 -2.66 5.11 -6.71
C SER A 85 -2.19 6.45 -6.14
N ILE A 86 -1.68 6.40 -4.91
CA ILE A 86 -1.35 7.60 -4.14
C ILE A 86 0.17 7.73 -4.11
N VAL A 87 0.71 8.74 -4.79
CA VAL A 87 2.14 8.95 -4.94
C VAL A 87 2.65 9.95 -3.91
N GLY A 88 3.72 9.60 -3.21
CA GLY A 88 4.35 10.46 -2.23
C GLY A 88 3.74 10.31 -0.85
N TYR A 89 4.37 10.97 0.13
CA TYR A 89 3.92 10.91 1.51
C TYR A 89 2.54 11.56 1.69
N HIS A 90 1.68 10.88 2.42
CA HIS A 90 0.36 11.41 2.81
C HIS A 90 0.14 11.15 4.30
N SER A 91 -0.54 12.08 4.96
CA SER A 91 -0.83 11.96 6.38
C SER A 91 -1.88 10.88 6.64
N LYS A 92 -1.97 10.46 7.90
CA LYS A 92 -2.99 9.48 8.31
C LYS A 92 -4.39 9.96 7.98
N GLU A 93 -4.69 11.23 8.24
CA GLU A 93 -6.00 11.82 8.00
C GLU A 93 -6.34 11.85 6.50
N GLN A 94 -5.35 12.17 5.66
CA GLN A 94 -5.54 12.16 4.21
C GLN A 94 -5.83 10.76 3.70
N LEU A 95 -5.06 9.77 4.17
CA LEU A 95 -5.24 8.39 3.75
C LEU A 95 -6.56 7.81 4.24
N ALA A 96 -6.94 8.08 5.48
CA ALA A 96 -8.21 7.62 6.02
C ALA A 96 -9.38 8.14 5.17
N LYS A 97 -9.32 9.40 4.78
CA LYS A 97 -10.35 10.03 3.96
C LYS A 97 -10.45 9.39 2.58
N ILE A 98 -9.30 9.09 1.98
CA ILE A 98 -9.26 8.41 0.68
C ILE A 98 -9.86 7.01 0.79
N LEU A 99 -9.45 6.25 1.80
CA LEU A 99 -9.91 4.88 1.99
C LEU A 99 -11.40 4.81 2.29
N ASP A 100 -11.93 5.79 3.01
CA ASP A 100 -13.36 5.84 3.32
C ASP A 100 -14.23 5.88 2.07
N GLN A 101 -13.70 6.33 0.94
CA GLN A 101 -14.44 6.37 -0.32
C GLN A 101 -14.69 4.97 -0.89
N TYR A 102 -13.91 3.99 -0.48
CA TYR A 102 -13.94 2.63 -1.06
C TYR A 102 -14.50 1.58 -0.11
N ILE A 103 -14.79 1.94 1.10
CA ILE A 103 -15.29 1.01 2.13
C ILE A 103 -16.82 0.88 2.09
#